data_637820aa0d0ae6780748a29fb991cf59
#
_entry.id   637820aa0d0ae6780748a29fb991cf59
#
_cell.length_a   1.000
_cell.length_b   1.000
_cell.length_c   1.000
_cell.angle_alpha   90.00
_cell.angle_beta   90.00
_cell.angle_gamma   90.00
#
_symmetry.space_group_name_H-M   'P 1'
#
loop_
_entity.id
_entity.type
_entity.pdbx_description
1 polymer ?
#
loop_
_entity_poly.entity_id
_entity_poly.type
_entity_poly.pdbx_seq_one_letter_code
_entity_poly.pdbx_strand_id
1 'polypeptide(L)'
;YLREGRIRLDPTRHRRRVTYHDPCNYGRKAERRFGHGFFEEPRWILDRCVSDWVDLYPNRTFQTCCGGGGGTLVTGYNEERIHYGRRKMNQIRATGAETIVVPCHSCHAQLEALRDACGMPGLEVKYLWELVAELLVLG
;
A
#
# COMPACT_ATOMS: atom_id res chain seq x y z
N TYR A 1 -11.71 -15.58 -4.92
CA TYR A 1 -12.69 -15.89 -3.88
C TYR A 1 -13.73 -14.78 -3.75
N LEU A 2 -13.35 -13.49 -3.67
CA LEU A 2 -14.30 -12.37 -3.65
C LEU A 2 -15.19 -12.31 -4.90
N ARG A 3 -14.59 -12.50 -6.10
CA ARG A 3 -15.34 -12.51 -7.38
C ARG A 3 -16.31 -13.67 -7.49
N GLU A 4 -15.98 -14.79 -6.86
CA GLU A 4 -16.80 -16.01 -6.86
C GLU A 4 -17.83 -16.01 -5.73
N GLY A 5 -17.89 -14.95 -4.91
CA GLY A 5 -18.79 -14.87 -3.76
C GLY A 5 -18.50 -15.86 -2.62
N ARG A 6 -17.31 -16.48 -2.64
CA ARG A 6 -16.90 -17.48 -1.63
C ARG A 6 -16.51 -16.86 -0.30
N ILE A 7 -16.17 -15.58 -0.29
CA ILE A 7 -15.94 -14.78 0.91
C ILE A 7 -16.73 -13.50 0.81
N ARG A 8 -17.15 -13.00 1.97
CA ARG A 8 -17.88 -11.73 2.10
C ARG A 8 -17.09 -10.82 3.04
N LEU A 9 -17.15 -9.53 2.77
CA LEU A 9 -16.49 -8.50 3.57
C LEU A 9 -17.55 -7.57 4.15
N ASP A 10 -17.26 -7.06 5.34
CA ASP A 10 -18.04 -6.02 5.99
C ASP A 10 -17.22 -4.71 5.99
N PRO A 11 -17.46 -3.81 5.02
CA PRO A 11 -16.71 -2.57 4.89
C PRO A 11 -16.97 -1.58 6.03
N THR A 12 -17.96 -1.79 6.87
CA THR A 12 -18.28 -0.90 8.00
C THR A 12 -17.31 -1.05 9.17
N ARG A 13 -16.54 -2.14 9.20
CA ARG A 13 -15.58 -2.40 10.28
C ARG A 13 -14.32 -1.54 10.19
N HIS A 14 -13.93 -1.06 9.01
CA HIS A 14 -12.79 -0.17 8.84
C HIS A 14 -13.29 1.25 8.51
N ARG A 15 -13.07 2.18 9.43
CA ARG A 15 -13.62 3.54 9.33
C ARG A 15 -12.56 4.62 9.04
N ARG A 16 -11.29 4.25 9.06
CA ARG A 16 -10.19 5.17 8.77
C ARG A 16 -10.06 5.37 7.26
N ARG A 17 -9.69 6.57 6.86
CA ARG A 17 -9.34 6.83 5.46
C ARG A 17 -8.13 6.03 5.06
N VAL A 18 -8.23 5.31 3.94
CA VAL A 18 -7.19 4.44 3.39
C VAL A 18 -6.58 5.08 2.16
N THR A 19 -5.28 4.90 1.96
CA THR A 19 -4.62 5.08 0.66
C THR A 19 -3.84 3.82 0.29
N TYR A 20 -3.39 3.74 -0.96
CA TYR A 20 -2.76 2.55 -1.51
C TYR A 20 -1.42 2.87 -2.16
N HIS A 21 -0.40 2.07 -1.89
CA HIS A 21 0.89 2.13 -2.55
C HIS A 21 1.02 1.03 -3.60
N ASP A 22 1.19 1.41 -4.87
CA ASP A 22 1.53 0.50 -5.95
C ASP A 22 2.98 0.01 -5.81
N PRO A 23 3.25 -1.27 -5.52
CA PRO A 23 4.63 -1.78 -5.49
C PRO A 23 5.23 -1.84 -6.88
N CYS A 24 6.51 -1.49 -7.00
CA CYS A 24 7.19 -1.52 -8.30
C CYS A 24 7.17 -2.90 -8.94
N ASN A 25 7.35 -3.97 -8.15
CA ASN A 25 7.43 -5.33 -8.67
C ASN A 25 6.09 -5.85 -9.20
N TYR A 26 4.98 -5.56 -8.49
CA TYR A 26 3.63 -5.98 -8.91
C TYR A 26 3.04 -5.09 -9.99
N GLY A 27 3.45 -3.82 -10.03
CA GLY A 27 2.98 -2.85 -11.01
C GLY A 27 3.87 -2.79 -12.26
N ARG A 28 4.60 -1.68 -12.41
CA ARG A 28 5.34 -1.34 -13.64
C ARG A 28 6.39 -2.35 -14.07
N LYS A 29 7.02 -3.09 -13.16
CA LYS A 29 7.98 -4.14 -13.55
C LYS A 29 7.28 -5.36 -14.09
N ALA A 30 6.17 -5.77 -13.47
CA ALA A 30 5.33 -6.86 -13.97
C ALA A 30 4.74 -6.50 -15.34
N GLU A 31 4.19 -5.29 -15.48
CA GLU A 31 3.67 -4.77 -16.75
C GLU A 31 4.73 -4.84 -17.85
N ARG A 32 5.93 -4.34 -17.58
CA ARG A 32 7.04 -4.38 -18.55
C ARG A 32 7.47 -5.81 -18.90
N ARG A 33 7.48 -6.72 -17.93
CA ARG A 33 7.99 -8.09 -18.13
C ARG A 33 6.96 -9.04 -18.72
N PHE A 34 5.70 -8.90 -18.32
CA PHE A 34 4.63 -9.85 -18.59
C PHE A 34 3.46 -9.26 -19.36
N GLY A 35 3.50 -7.97 -19.69
CA GLY A 35 2.40 -7.28 -20.37
C GLY A 35 1.21 -6.95 -19.47
N HIS A 36 1.31 -7.22 -18.16
CA HIS A 36 0.25 -6.93 -17.18
C HIS A 36 0.85 -6.46 -15.85
N GLY A 37 0.40 -5.30 -15.38
CA GLY A 37 0.69 -4.78 -14.05
C GLY A 37 -0.55 -4.88 -13.17
N PHE A 38 -0.37 -5.33 -11.94
CA PHE A 38 -1.46 -5.47 -10.95
C PHE A 38 -1.81 -4.11 -10.35
N PHE A 39 -2.50 -3.27 -11.12
CA PHE A 39 -2.93 -1.94 -10.70
C PHE A 39 -4.41 -1.90 -10.32
N GLU A 40 -5.26 -2.53 -11.11
CA GLU A 40 -6.70 -2.46 -10.93
C GLU A 40 -7.23 -3.54 -9.97
N GLU A 41 -6.58 -4.68 -9.88
CA GLU A 41 -6.99 -5.76 -8.98
C GLU A 41 -6.97 -5.34 -7.50
N PRO A 42 -5.90 -4.69 -6.98
CA PRO A 42 -5.90 -4.17 -5.61
C PRO A 42 -6.97 -3.10 -5.38
N ARG A 43 -7.19 -2.22 -6.35
CA ARG A 43 -8.23 -1.17 -6.28
C ARG A 43 -9.62 -1.76 -6.24
N TRP A 44 -9.86 -2.76 -7.10
CA TRP A 44 -11.11 -3.52 -7.09
C TRP A 44 -11.39 -4.20 -5.74
N ILE A 45 -10.34 -4.67 -5.04
CA ILE A 45 -10.46 -5.22 -3.69
C ILE A 45 -10.74 -4.10 -2.69
N LEU A 46 -10.03 -2.98 -2.75
CA LEU A 46 -10.21 -1.84 -1.85
C LEU A 46 -11.62 -1.26 -1.92
N ASP A 47 -12.21 -1.16 -3.11
CA ASP A 47 -13.60 -0.73 -3.31
C ASP A 47 -14.62 -1.58 -2.54
N ARG A 48 -14.24 -2.81 -2.17
CA ARG A 48 -15.05 -3.76 -1.41
C ARG A 48 -14.67 -3.85 0.06
N CYS A 49 -13.50 -3.36 0.39
CA CYS A 49 -13.00 -3.35 1.77
C CYS A 49 -13.45 -2.12 2.54
N VAL A 50 -13.43 -0.96 1.90
CA VAL A 50 -13.60 0.32 2.61
C VAL A 50 -14.39 1.31 1.77
N SER A 51 -15.15 2.17 2.44
CA SER A 51 -15.96 3.22 1.80
C SER A 51 -15.18 4.51 1.58
N ASP A 52 -14.12 4.76 2.33
CA ASP A 52 -13.29 5.97 2.26
C ASP A 52 -11.85 5.60 1.96
N TRP A 53 -11.53 5.49 0.67
CA TRP A 53 -10.15 5.38 0.23
C TRP A 53 -9.86 6.31 -0.95
N VAL A 54 -8.61 6.73 -1.05
CA VAL A 54 -8.14 7.67 -2.07
C VAL A 54 -6.80 7.21 -2.61
N ASP A 55 -6.63 7.31 -3.92
CA ASP A 55 -5.36 6.98 -4.56
C ASP A 55 -4.24 7.99 -4.21
N LEU A 56 -3.01 7.52 -4.19
CA LEU A 56 -1.84 8.41 -4.20
C LEU A 56 -1.70 9.06 -5.58
N TYR A 57 -1.11 10.23 -5.62
CA TYR A 57 -0.74 10.87 -6.87
C TYR A 57 0.77 11.22 -6.88
N PRO A 58 1.52 10.81 -7.93
CA PRO A 58 1.14 9.90 -9.01
C PRO A 58 0.99 8.46 -8.53
N ASN A 59 0.29 7.65 -9.31
CA ASN A 59 0.00 6.25 -9.01
C ASN A 59 0.25 5.33 -10.21
N ARG A 60 -0.05 4.05 -10.07
CA ARG A 60 0.10 3.01 -11.11
C ARG A 60 1.53 2.99 -11.66
N THR A 61 1.67 3.02 -12.99
CA THR A 61 2.98 3.00 -13.67
C THR A 61 3.89 4.16 -13.25
N PHE A 62 3.31 5.33 -12.96
CA PHE A 62 4.05 6.55 -12.60
C PHE A 62 4.27 6.71 -11.09
N GLN A 63 3.89 5.74 -10.29
CA GLN A 63 4.04 5.81 -8.84
C GLN A 63 5.48 6.13 -8.41
N THR A 64 5.61 6.89 -7.33
CA THR A 64 6.89 7.15 -6.68
C THR A 64 7.30 5.96 -5.82
N CYS A 65 8.52 5.47 -5.99
CA CYS A 65 9.06 4.37 -5.18
C CYS A 65 9.07 4.71 -3.68
N CYS A 66 8.85 3.70 -2.84
CA CYS A 66 8.99 3.85 -1.39
C CYS A 66 10.45 3.88 -0.92
N GLY A 67 11.40 3.45 -1.76
CA GLY A 67 12.81 3.37 -1.43
C GLY A 67 13.28 2.03 -0.84
N GLY A 68 12.38 1.08 -0.56
CA GLY A 68 12.71 -0.20 0.07
C GLY A 68 13.07 -1.34 -0.87
N GLY A 69 13.10 -1.07 -2.20
CA GLY A 69 13.38 -2.09 -3.21
C GLY A 69 14.88 -2.28 -3.48
N GLY A 70 15.20 -3.26 -4.34
CA GLY A 70 16.57 -3.48 -4.81
C GLY A 70 17.56 -3.94 -3.74
N GLY A 71 17.07 -4.49 -2.63
CA GLY A 71 17.92 -4.93 -1.52
C GLY A 71 18.32 -3.85 -0.51
N THR A 72 17.86 -2.61 -0.67
CA THR A 72 18.21 -1.49 0.22
C THR A 72 17.84 -1.72 1.69
N LEU A 73 16.83 -2.54 1.98
CA LEU A 73 16.46 -2.90 3.35
C LEU A 73 17.49 -3.75 4.08
N VAL A 74 18.34 -4.47 3.34
CA VAL A 74 19.36 -5.40 3.89
C VAL A 74 20.78 -4.92 3.65
N THR A 75 20.93 -3.67 3.25
CA THR A 75 22.22 -2.99 3.04
C THR A 75 22.42 -1.89 4.08
N GLY A 76 23.62 -1.30 4.13
CA GLY A 76 23.92 -0.19 5.03
C GLY A 76 23.35 1.18 4.63
N TYR A 77 22.60 1.27 3.52
CA TYR A 77 22.07 2.52 2.97
C TYR A 77 20.76 2.97 3.64
N ASN A 78 20.73 2.97 4.97
CA ASN A 78 19.52 3.33 5.72
C ASN A 78 19.14 4.81 5.57
N GLU A 79 20.11 5.69 5.62
CA GLU A 79 19.87 7.14 5.49
C GLU A 79 19.32 7.49 4.10
N GLU A 80 19.93 6.91 3.06
CA GLU A 80 19.55 7.15 1.68
C GLU A 80 18.11 6.64 1.39
N ARG A 81 17.79 5.42 1.82
CA ARG A 81 16.43 4.88 1.60
C ARG A 81 15.36 5.69 2.34
N ILE A 82 15.66 6.19 3.52
CA ILE A 82 14.76 7.08 4.27
C ILE A 82 14.66 8.44 3.57
N HIS A 83 15.79 9.02 3.15
CA HIS A 83 15.82 10.28 2.42
C HIS A 83 14.92 10.23 1.17
N TYR A 84 15.12 9.25 0.31
CA TYR A 84 14.31 9.09 -0.91
C TYR A 84 12.85 8.75 -0.61
N GLY A 85 12.58 7.98 0.42
CA GLY A 85 11.24 7.59 0.84
C GLY A 85 10.39 8.75 1.38
N ARG A 86 10.99 9.85 1.85
CA ARG A 86 10.27 11.03 2.35
C ARG A 86 9.26 11.58 1.34
N ARG A 87 9.58 11.51 0.05
CA ARG A 87 8.67 11.91 -1.02
C ARG A 87 7.37 11.10 -0.99
N LYS A 88 7.46 9.80 -0.75
CA LYS A 88 6.29 8.93 -0.58
C LYS A 88 5.47 9.33 0.63
N MET A 89 6.11 9.63 1.75
CA MET A 89 5.40 10.06 2.96
C MET A 89 4.66 11.39 2.77
N ASN A 90 5.24 12.31 2.02
CA ASN A 90 4.56 13.56 1.67
C ASN A 90 3.31 13.32 0.80
N GLN A 91 3.37 12.36 -0.12
CA GLN A 91 2.20 11.96 -0.91
C GLN A 91 1.10 11.37 -0.01
N ILE A 92 1.46 10.49 0.92
CA ILE A 92 0.52 9.89 1.87
C ILE A 92 -0.13 10.99 2.73
N ARG A 93 0.68 11.89 3.30
CA ARG A 93 0.20 13.00 4.12
C ARG A 93 -0.79 13.89 3.36
N ALA A 94 -0.55 14.14 2.08
CA ALA A 94 -1.42 14.96 1.24
C ALA A 94 -2.82 14.35 1.02
N THR A 95 -2.99 13.04 1.20
CA THR A 95 -4.30 12.37 1.10
C THR A 95 -5.14 12.50 2.36
N GLY A 96 -4.55 12.84 3.49
CA GLY A 96 -5.19 12.76 4.80
C GLY A 96 -5.48 11.33 5.27
N ALA A 97 -4.88 10.32 4.63
CA ALA A 97 -5.10 8.92 4.99
C ALA A 97 -4.45 8.60 6.35
N GLU A 98 -5.13 7.77 7.11
CA GLU A 98 -4.69 7.25 8.40
C GLU A 98 -4.17 5.81 8.28
N THR A 99 -4.45 5.16 7.16
CA THR A 99 -3.97 3.80 6.84
C THR A 99 -3.40 3.78 5.43
N ILE A 100 -2.16 3.30 5.29
CA ILE A 100 -1.56 2.97 4.00
C ILE A 100 -1.58 1.46 3.78
N VAL A 101 -2.18 1.04 2.69
CA VAL A 101 -2.28 -0.38 2.32
C VAL A 101 -1.28 -0.70 1.23
N VAL A 102 -0.60 -1.82 1.38
CA VAL A 102 0.42 -2.29 0.45
C VAL A 102 0.47 -3.82 0.41
N PRO A 103 0.59 -4.46 -0.77
CA PRO A 103 0.69 -5.92 -0.87
C PRO A 103 2.13 -6.45 -0.87
N CYS A 104 3.14 -5.61 -0.75
CA CYS A 104 4.56 -5.97 -0.88
C CYS A 104 5.27 -5.90 0.47
N HIS A 105 5.94 -6.99 0.86
CA HIS A 105 6.65 -7.08 2.14
C HIS A 105 7.76 -6.01 2.27
N SER A 106 8.61 -5.85 1.26
CA SER A 106 9.67 -4.83 1.30
C SER A 106 9.10 -3.41 1.40
N CYS A 107 7.99 -3.13 0.71
CA CYS A 107 7.34 -1.83 0.82
C CYS A 107 6.69 -1.63 2.19
N HIS A 108 6.12 -2.68 2.79
CA HIS A 108 5.55 -2.62 4.13
C HIS A 108 6.61 -2.24 5.16
N ALA A 109 7.71 -2.98 5.24
CA ALA A 109 8.82 -2.70 6.15
C ALA A 109 9.42 -1.30 5.94
N GLN A 110 9.56 -0.87 4.68
CA GLN A 110 10.04 0.46 4.35
C GLN A 110 9.08 1.55 4.81
N LEU A 111 7.78 1.37 4.62
CA LEU A 111 6.78 2.36 5.03
C LEU A 111 6.67 2.47 6.55
N GLU A 112 6.85 1.38 7.30
CA GLU A 112 6.96 1.43 8.75
C GLU A 112 8.17 2.25 9.19
N ALA A 113 9.35 1.99 8.63
CA ALA A 113 10.55 2.77 8.92
C ALA A 113 10.39 4.24 8.56
N LEU A 114 9.73 4.55 7.44
CA LEU A 114 9.43 5.92 7.02
C LEU A 114 8.42 6.60 7.92
N ARG A 115 7.37 5.90 8.37
CA ARG A 115 6.39 6.39 9.35
C ARG A 115 7.11 6.92 10.58
N ASP A 116 8.02 6.12 11.13
CA ASP A 116 8.76 6.46 12.35
C ASP A 116 9.73 7.61 12.09
N ALA A 117 10.51 7.56 11.01
CA ALA A 117 11.49 8.58 10.64
C ALA A 117 10.86 9.94 10.22
N CYS A 118 9.62 9.93 9.75
CA CYS A 118 8.90 11.14 9.32
C CYS A 118 7.91 11.68 10.37
N GLY A 119 7.89 11.10 11.58
CA GLY A 119 7.04 11.56 12.67
C GLY A 119 5.55 11.43 12.37
N MET A 120 5.12 10.29 11.81
CA MET A 120 3.73 9.98 11.52
C MET A 120 3.22 8.78 12.34
N PRO A 121 3.30 8.79 13.67
CA PRO A 121 2.99 7.61 14.50
C PRO A 121 1.53 7.16 14.40
N GLY A 122 0.63 8.04 13.97
CA GLY A 122 -0.79 7.72 13.75
C GLY A 122 -1.08 6.99 12.44
N LEU A 123 -0.11 6.90 11.52
CA LEU A 123 -0.28 6.20 10.25
C LEU A 123 -0.17 4.69 10.49
N GLU A 124 -1.22 3.96 10.18
CA GLU A 124 -1.21 2.51 10.16
C GLU A 124 -0.65 2.01 8.83
N VAL A 125 0.33 1.10 8.87
CA VAL A 125 0.84 0.42 7.67
C VAL A 125 0.30 -0.99 7.68
N LYS A 126 -0.44 -1.37 6.65
CA LYS A 126 -1.18 -2.63 6.61
C LYS A 126 -0.98 -3.36 5.29
N TYR A 127 -0.86 -4.68 5.35
CA TYR A 127 -0.95 -5.47 4.13
C TYR A 127 -2.39 -5.50 3.60
N LEU A 128 -2.52 -5.61 2.28
CA LEU A 128 -3.84 -5.72 1.66
C LEU A 128 -4.63 -6.94 2.18
N TRP A 129 -3.94 -8.07 2.39
CA TRP A 129 -4.59 -9.29 2.92
C TRP A 129 -4.97 -9.18 4.40
N GLU A 130 -4.26 -8.39 5.20
CA GLU A 130 -4.65 -8.10 6.58
C GLU A 130 -5.96 -7.32 6.61
N LEU A 131 -6.07 -6.28 5.78
CA LEU A 131 -7.31 -5.53 5.65
C LEU A 131 -8.47 -6.45 5.25
N VAL A 132 -8.26 -7.31 4.26
CA VAL A 132 -9.28 -8.29 3.84
C VAL A 132 -9.64 -9.23 4.99
N ALA A 133 -8.64 -9.76 5.71
CA ALA A 133 -8.86 -10.71 6.80
C ALA A 133 -9.68 -10.11 7.96
N GLU A 134 -9.41 -8.85 8.32
CA GLU A 134 -10.16 -8.14 9.38
C GLU A 134 -11.63 -7.91 9.03
N LEU A 135 -11.92 -7.79 7.75
CA LEU A 135 -13.25 -7.49 7.25
C LEU A 135 -14.06 -8.75 6.90
N LEU A 136 -13.46 -9.94 6.99
CA LEU A 136 -14.16 -11.18 6.69
C LEU A 136 -15.39 -11.36 7.58
N VAL A 137 -16.50 -11.67 6.93
CA VAL A 137 -17.71 -12.13 7.61
C VAL A 137 -17.61 -13.64 7.73
N LEU A 138 -17.33 -14.10 8.95
CA LEU A 138 -17.34 -15.52 9.29
C LEU A 138 -18.79 -15.92 9.51
N GLY A 139 -19.27 -16.85 8.71
CA GLY A 139 -20.65 -17.32 8.72
C GLY A 139 -21.02 -18.13 9.95
#